data_d2ab1e885cfa46af5ebe962d9ed55f0d
#
_entry.id   d2ab1e885cfa46af5ebe962d9ed55f0d
#
_cell.length_a   1.000
_cell.length_b   1.000
_cell.length_c   1.000
_cell.angle_alpha   90.00
_cell.angle_beta   90.00
_cell.angle_gamma   90.00
#
_symmetry.space_group_name_H-M   'P 1'
#
loop_
_entity.id
_entity.type
_entity.pdbx_description
1 polymer ?
#
loop_
_entity_poly.entity_id
_entity_poly.type
_entity_poly.pdbx_seq_one_letter_code
_entity_poly.pdbx_strand_id
1 'polypeptide(L)'
;CRTAPPSGGETLFADTRSSLKKLDPEQRKKLEGLEAICSLAHHDKKISLYSPGYPTLNEKERAANPPNRVPLVLHHPVSGEAAIYGLNSSTCAIVPKGEIISDSDLDVWDLEGKEDNSLQILRGLLPFLTAPDFTVKWTWQEGDIVVWDNRCTMHAATGFDDKNYIREMWRLTLLPVSYTHLTLPTSPKV
;
A
#
# COMPACT_ATOMS: atom_id res chain seq x y z
N CYS A 1 -6.15 18.23 3.46
CA CYS A 1 -7.43 18.27 2.73
C CYS A 1 -7.67 19.68 2.19
N ARG A 2 -7.86 19.80 0.88
CA ARG A 2 -8.20 21.08 0.23
C ARG A 2 -9.71 21.23 0.10
N THR A 3 -10.36 20.15 -0.33
CA THR A 3 -11.80 20.10 -0.50
C THR A 3 -12.29 18.70 -0.18
N ALA A 4 -13.34 18.60 0.61
CA ALA A 4 -14.01 17.34 0.93
C ALA A 4 -15.45 17.36 0.45
N PRO A 5 -16.00 16.24 -0.05
CA PRO A 5 -17.41 16.12 -0.35
C PRO A 5 -18.21 16.13 0.96
N PRO A 6 -19.49 16.51 0.91
CA PRO A 6 -20.36 16.58 2.11
C PRO A 6 -20.65 15.20 2.73
N SER A 7 -20.47 14.13 1.94
CA SER A 7 -20.62 12.74 2.39
C SER A 7 -19.78 11.80 1.52
N GLY A 8 -19.26 10.73 2.12
CA GLY A 8 -18.32 9.83 1.45
C GLY A 8 -16.93 10.45 1.33
N GLY A 9 -16.04 9.77 0.62
CA GLY A 9 -14.66 10.22 0.41
C GLY A 9 -13.78 10.21 1.66
N GLU A 10 -14.21 9.54 2.72
CA GLU A 10 -13.42 9.32 3.92
C GLU A 10 -12.15 8.52 3.59
N THR A 11 -11.20 8.51 4.51
CA THR A 11 -10.07 7.59 4.44
C THR A 11 -10.16 6.58 5.58
N LEU A 12 -10.08 5.31 5.23
CA LEU A 12 -9.94 4.22 6.17
C LEU A 12 -8.45 3.98 6.42
N PHE A 13 -8.06 3.84 7.68
CA PHE A 13 -6.71 3.49 8.10
C PHE A 13 -6.78 2.21 8.94
N ALA A 14 -6.09 1.16 8.51
CA ALA A 14 -6.03 -0.11 9.22
C ALA A 14 -4.66 -0.33 9.86
N ASP A 15 -4.62 -0.60 11.18
CA ASP A 15 -3.40 -0.94 11.92
C ASP A 15 -3.01 -2.40 11.67
N THR A 16 -2.02 -2.59 10.81
CA THR A 16 -1.55 -3.92 10.43
C THR A 16 -0.65 -4.58 11.47
N ARG A 17 -0.23 -3.87 12.52
CA ARG A 17 0.45 -4.47 13.68
C ARG A 17 -0.56 -5.18 14.58
N SER A 18 -1.63 -4.48 14.91
CA SER A 18 -2.69 -5.01 15.78
C SER A 18 -3.37 -6.22 15.15
N SER A 19 -3.65 -6.16 13.85
CA SER A 19 -4.23 -7.28 13.14
C SER A 19 -3.25 -8.47 13.04
N LEU A 20 -1.97 -8.25 12.73
CA LEU A 20 -0.97 -9.32 12.71
C LEU A 20 -0.82 -10.01 14.07
N LYS A 21 -0.88 -9.26 15.18
CA LYS A 21 -0.82 -9.82 16.55
C LYS A 21 -1.99 -10.76 16.86
N LYS A 22 -3.13 -10.58 16.21
CA LYS A 22 -4.34 -11.40 16.40
C LYS A 22 -4.38 -12.64 15.52
N LEU A 23 -3.51 -12.73 14.51
CA LEU A 23 -3.38 -13.95 13.72
C LEU A 23 -2.83 -15.11 14.58
N ASP A 24 -3.24 -16.31 14.23
CA ASP A 24 -2.65 -17.52 14.78
C ASP A 24 -1.12 -17.53 14.60
N PRO A 25 -0.34 -17.99 15.61
CA PRO A 25 1.12 -18.00 15.54
C PRO A 25 1.70 -18.75 14.32
N GLU A 26 1.08 -19.85 13.90
CA GLU A 26 1.53 -20.61 12.74
C GLU A 26 1.27 -19.85 11.44
N GLN A 27 0.09 -19.22 11.33
CA GLN A 27 -0.21 -18.35 10.19
C GLN A 27 0.79 -17.18 10.11
N ARG A 28 1.06 -16.52 11.23
CA ARG A 28 2.05 -15.44 11.31
C ARG A 28 3.41 -15.89 10.83
N LYS A 29 3.89 -17.05 11.34
CA LYS A 29 5.18 -17.61 10.93
C LYS A 29 5.25 -17.91 9.43
N LYS A 30 4.16 -18.39 8.83
CA LYS A 30 4.09 -18.58 7.37
C LYS A 30 4.25 -17.27 6.63
N LEU A 31 3.59 -16.20 7.09
CA LEU A 31 3.66 -14.88 6.44
C LEU A 31 5.06 -14.25 6.56
N GLU A 32 5.80 -14.50 7.63
CA GLU A 32 7.18 -14.01 7.80
C GLU A 32 8.16 -14.61 6.78
N GLY A 33 7.83 -15.77 6.23
CA GLY A 33 8.59 -16.43 5.16
C GLY A 33 8.28 -15.95 3.75
N LEU A 34 7.39 -14.95 3.58
CA LEU A 34 6.90 -14.49 2.29
C LEU A 34 7.37 -13.07 1.96
N GLU A 35 7.46 -12.81 0.66
CA GLU A 35 7.71 -11.50 0.07
C GLU A 35 6.56 -11.12 -0.86
N ALA A 36 6.22 -9.84 -0.90
CA ALA A 36 5.31 -9.28 -1.89
C ALA A 36 6.10 -8.68 -3.04
N ILE A 37 5.66 -8.91 -4.25
CA ILE A 37 6.17 -8.26 -5.46
C ILE A 37 5.19 -7.17 -5.84
N CYS A 38 5.69 -5.94 -5.97
CA CYS A 38 4.91 -4.77 -6.31
C CYS A 38 5.36 -4.22 -7.66
N SER A 39 4.45 -4.09 -8.61
CA SER A 39 4.70 -3.59 -9.96
C SER A 39 3.75 -2.45 -10.32
N LEU A 40 4.32 -1.30 -10.69
CA LEU A 40 3.53 -0.17 -11.19
C LEU A 40 2.90 -0.50 -12.54
N ALA A 41 3.60 -1.23 -13.41
CA ALA A 41 3.06 -1.66 -14.70
C ALA A 41 1.81 -2.54 -14.52
N HIS A 42 1.84 -3.47 -13.55
CA HIS A 42 0.68 -4.29 -13.20
C HIS A 42 -0.47 -3.44 -12.63
N HIS A 43 -0.16 -2.49 -11.74
CA HIS A 43 -1.13 -1.56 -11.18
C HIS A 43 -1.87 -0.78 -12.29
N ASP A 44 -1.12 -0.19 -13.22
CA ASP A 44 -1.67 0.62 -14.30
C ASP A 44 -2.51 -0.22 -15.26
N LYS A 45 -2.01 -1.41 -15.64
CA LYS A 45 -2.77 -2.36 -16.46
C LYS A 45 -4.10 -2.72 -15.79
N LYS A 46 -4.09 -2.98 -14.50
CA LYS A 46 -5.31 -3.28 -13.74
C LYS A 46 -6.29 -2.11 -13.73
N ILE A 47 -5.82 -0.88 -13.50
CA ILE A 47 -6.69 0.31 -13.52
C ILE A 47 -7.25 0.56 -14.92
N SER A 48 -6.45 0.40 -15.97
CA SER A 48 -6.88 0.64 -17.34
C SER A 48 -8.05 -0.26 -17.78
N LEU A 49 -8.24 -1.42 -17.14
CA LEU A 49 -9.41 -2.29 -17.40
C LEU A 49 -10.72 -1.67 -16.91
N TYR A 50 -10.67 -0.89 -15.84
CA TYR A 50 -11.86 -0.28 -15.21
C TYR A 50 -12.02 1.20 -15.55
N SER A 51 -10.96 1.84 -16.05
CA SER A 51 -10.92 3.26 -16.43
C SER A 51 -10.35 3.41 -17.83
N PRO A 52 -11.20 3.30 -18.88
CA PRO A 52 -10.75 3.51 -20.25
C PRO A 52 -10.10 4.90 -20.42
N GLY A 53 -8.87 4.92 -20.98
CA GLY A 53 -8.09 6.16 -21.12
C GLY A 53 -7.14 6.44 -19.94
N TYR A 54 -7.09 5.59 -18.90
CA TYR A 54 -6.05 5.68 -17.88
C TYR A 54 -4.66 5.49 -18.54
N PRO A 55 -3.72 6.43 -18.33
CA PRO A 55 -2.39 6.33 -18.94
C PRO A 55 -1.62 5.17 -18.32
N THR A 56 -1.22 4.21 -19.15
CA THR A 56 -0.32 3.12 -18.75
C THR A 56 1.12 3.50 -19.03
N LEU A 57 2.04 2.97 -18.24
CA LEU A 57 3.48 3.18 -18.43
C LEU A 57 3.91 2.68 -19.81
N ASN A 58 4.67 3.52 -20.54
CA ASN A 58 5.34 3.11 -21.75
C ASN A 58 6.56 2.21 -21.45
N GLU A 59 7.21 1.66 -22.47
CA GLU A 59 8.34 0.74 -22.31
C GLU A 59 9.52 1.35 -21.53
N LYS A 60 9.86 2.60 -21.80
CA LYS A 60 10.93 3.32 -21.09
C LYS A 60 10.60 3.55 -19.61
N GLU A 61 9.37 3.91 -19.33
CA GLU A 61 8.88 4.11 -17.96
C GLU A 61 8.83 2.79 -17.20
N ARG A 62 8.41 1.69 -17.83
CA ARG A 62 8.44 0.33 -17.23
C ARG A 62 9.87 -0.09 -16.91
N ALA A 63 10.81 0.11 -17.82
CA ALA A 63 12.22 -0.19 -17.59
C ALA A 63 12.83 0.65 -16.46
N ALA A 64 12.37 1.89 -16.27
CA ALA A 64 12.81 2.75 -15.18
C ALA A 64 12.14 2.41 -13.82
N ASN A 65 11.05 1.66 -13.84
CA ASN A 65 10.27 1.27 -12.64
C ASN A 65 10.10 -0.26 -12.61
N PRO A 66 11.18 -1.03 -12.45
CA PRO A 66 11.09 -2.48 -12.37
C PRO A 66 10.26 -2.91 -11.14
N PRO A 67 9.70 -4.12 -11.14
CA PRO A 67 9.02 -4.66 -9.98
C PRO A 67 9.92 -4.62 -8.74
N ASN A 68 9.34 -4.25 -7.61
CA ASN A 68 10.04 -4.16 -6.32
C ASN A 68 9.61 -5.29 -5.40
N ARG A 69 10.58 -5.91 -4.72
CA ARG A 69 10.36 -6.92 -3.69
C ARG A 69 10.40 -6.30 -2.31
N VAL A 70 9.42 -6.64 -1.50
CA VAL A 70 9.35 -6.20 -0.10
C VAL A 70 8.91 -7.36 0.79
N PRO A 71 9.38 -7.42 2.05
CA PRO A 71 8.90 -8.45 2.98
C PRO A 71 7.39 -8.30 3.19
N LEU A 72 6.67 -9.42 3.29
CA LEU A 72 5.26 -9.38 3.63
C LEU A 72 5.04 -8.98 5.09
N VAL A 73 5.93 -9.39 5.98
CA VAL A 73 5.97 -8.94 7.38
C VAL A 73 7.23 -8.10 7.59
N LEU A 74 7.04 -6.85 7.98
CA LEU A 74 8.10 -5.90 8.27
C LEU A 74 8.19 -5.66 9.78
N HIS A 75 9.39 -5.77 10.34
CA HIS A 75 9.65 -5.26 11.68
C HIS A 75 9.92 -3.77 11.63
N HIS A 76 9.09 -3.00 12.31
CA HIS A 76 9.18 -1.54 12.30
C HIS A 76 10.53 -1.07 12.89
N PRO A 77 11.33 -0.26 12.17
CA PRO A 77 12.72 0.02 12.54
C PRO A 77 12.89 0.79 13.85
N VAL A 78 11.83 1.45 14.33
CA VAL A 78 11.89 2.21 15.59
C VAL A 78 11.29 1.42 16.75
N SER A 79 10.10 0.82 16.57
CA SER A 79 9.41 0.10 17.65
C SER A 79 9.79 -1.38 17.73
N GLY A 80 10.35 -1.97 16.66
CA GLY A 80 10.60 -3.40 16.55
C GLY A 80 9.34 -4.24 16.35
N GLU A 81 8.15 -3.65 16.38
CA GLU A 81 6.88 -4.37 16.20
C GLU A 81 6.72 -4.86 14.77
N ALA A 82 6.28 -6.11 14.63
CA ALA A 82 5.97 -6.69 13.32
C ALA A 82 4.62 -6.17 12.81
N ALA A 83 4.55 -5.87 11.51
CA ALA A 83 3.37 -5.42 10.80
C ALA A 83 3.27 -6.08 9.43
N ILE A 84 2.07 -6.26 8.89
CA ILE A 84 1.90 -6.63 7.49
C ILE A 84 2.29 -5.43 6.64
N TYR A 85 3.17 -5.70 5.67
CA TYR A 85 3.73 -4.71 4.76
C TYR A 85 3.70 -5.24 3.32
N GLY A 86 3.81 -4.35 2.32
CA GLY A 86 3.85 -4.77 0.92
C GLY A 86 2.49 -5.12 0.30
N LEU A 87 1.40 -5.08 1.06
CA LEU A 87 0.04 -5.25 0.52
C LEU A 87 -0.54 -3.89 0.12
N ASN A 88 -0.52 -3.63 -1.18
CA ASN A 88 -1.05 -2.40 -1.77
C ASN A 88 -1.62 -2.66 -3.17
N SER A 89 -2.13 -1.63 -3.83
CA SER A 89 -2.74 -1.74 -5.15
C SER A 89 -1.78 -2.19 -6.27
N SER A 90 -0.47 -2.11 -6.05
CA SER A 90 0.55 -2.58 -7.00
C SER A 90 1.08 -3.98 -6.68
N THR A 91 0.61 -4.63 -5.60
CA THR A 91 1.00 -6.01 -5.29
C THR A 91 0.47 -6.94 -6.37
N CYS A 92 1.37 -7.63 -7.06
CA CYS A 92 1.07 -8.54 -8.15
C CYS A 92 1.40 -10.00 -7.83
N ALA A 93 2.26 -10.28 -6.84
CA ALA A 93 2.59 -11.62 -6.40
C ALA A 93 2.95 -11.65 -4.91
N ILE A 94 2.76 -12.81 -4.29
CA ILE A 94 3.28 -13.14 -2.95
C ILE A 94 4.01 -14.48 -3.10
N VAL A 95 5.30 -14.49 -2.76
CA VAL A 95 6.19 -15.60 -3.04
C VAL A 95 7.01 -15.95 -1.81
N PRO A 96 7.53 -17.17 -1.69
CA PRO A 96 8.53 -17.52 -0.69
C PRO A 96 9.73 -16.57 -0.77
N LYS A 97 10.27 -16.23 0.37
CA LYS A 97 11.44 -15.36 0.46
C LYS A 97 12.63 -15.94 -0.32
N GLY A 98 13.17 -15.13 -1.24
CA GLY A 98 14.31 -15.51 -2.08
C GLY A 98 13.95 -16.33 -3.32
N GLU A 99 12.66 -16.61 -3.57
CA GLU A 99 12.25 -17.25 -4.82
C GLU A 99 12.50 -16.31 -6.00
N ILE A 100 13.09 -16.85 -7.06
CA ILE A 100 13.38 -16.12 -8.30
C ILE A 100 12.17 -16.27 -9.23
N ILE A 101 11.53 -15.15 -9.55
CA ILE A 101 10.49 -15.07 -10.57
C ILE A 101 11.03 -14.23 -11.71
N SER A 102 10.84 -14.67 -12.94
CA SER A 102 11.22 -13.89 -14.11
C SER A 102 10.27 -12.71 -14.31
N ASP A 103 10.77 -11.58 -14.80
CA ASP A 103 9.93 -10.41 -15.11
C ASP A 103 8.85 -10.74 -16.16
N SER A 104 9.12 -11.70 -17.06
CA SER A 104 8.15 -12.23 -18.01
C SER A 104 6.97 -12.94 -17.33
N ASP A 105 7.20 -13.61 -16.20
CA ASP A 105 6.14 -14.27 -15.46
C ASP A 105 5.25 -13.27 -14.72
N LEU A 106 5.78 -12.09 -14.38
CA LEU A 106 5.02 -10.99 -13.78
C LEU A 106 4.17 -10.21 -14.80
N ASP A 107 4.60 -10.16 -16.06
CA ASP A 107 3.83 -9.54 -17.16
C ASP A 107 2.65 -10.40 -17.62
N VAL A 108 2.72 -11.71 -17.42
CA VAL A 108 1.71 -12.71 -17.83
C VAL A 108 0.55 -12.81 -16.82
N TRP A 109 0.51 -12.00 -15.79
CA TRP A 109 -0.61 -11.96 -14.86
C TRP A 109 -1.87 -11.51 -15.58
N ASP A 110 -2.44 -12.51 -16.23
CA ASP A 110 -3.76 -12.44 -16.82
C ASP A 110 -4.76 -12.22 -15.68
N LEU A 111 -5.29 -11.02 -15.60
CA LEU A 111 -6.31 -10.65 -14.62
C LEU A 111 -7.60 -11.47 -14.83
N GLU A 112 -7.70 -12.20 -15.94
CA GLU A 112 -8.82 -13.04 -16.32
C GLU A 112 -8.59 -14.52 -15.96
N GLY A 113 -8.38 -14.86 -14.71
CA GLY A 113 -8.67 -16.21 -14.27
C GLY A 113 -7.53 -17.18 -13.97
N LYS A 114 -6.26 -16.76 -13.94
CA LYS A 114 -5.25 -17.57 -13.25
C LYS A 114 -5.37 -17.33 -11.76
N GLU A 115 -6.05 -18.22 -11.07
CA GLU A 115 -6.05 -18.32 -9.62
C GLU A 115 -4.65 -18.70 -9.15
N ASP A 116 -3.77 -17.71 -9.06
CA ASP A 116 -2.51 -17.89 -8.40
C ASP A 116 -2.76 -17.98 -6.89
N ASN A 117 -2.23 -19.04 -6.29
CA ASN A 117 -2.31 -19.29 -4.86
C ASN A 117 -1.81 -18.10 -4.03
N SER A 118 -0.87 -17.30 -4.55
CA SER A 118 -0.34 -16.13 -3.87
C SER A 118 -1.37 -15.02 -3.71
N LEU A 119 -2.21 -14.77 -4.70
CA LEU A 119 -3.31 -13.79 -4.59
C LEU A 119 -4.46 -14.30 -3.70
N GLN A 120 -4.63 -15.62 -3.56
CA GLN A 120 -5.59 -16.18 -2.60
C GLN A 120 -5.18 -15.85 -1.16
N ILE A 121 -3.89 -15.88 -0.82
CA ILE A 121 -3.38 -15.42 0.47
C ILE A 121 -3.78 -13.97 0.71
N LEU A 122 -3.58 -13.09 -0.26
CA LEU A 122 -3.96 -11.68 -0.19
C LEU A 122 -5.47 -11.51 0.02
N ARG A 123 -6.29 -12.20 -0.78
CA ARG A 123 -7.76 -12.15 -0.71
C ARG A 123 -8.30 -12.66 0.63
N GLY A 124 -7.65 -13.67 1.21
CA GLY A 124 -7.99 -14.18 2.52
C GLY A 124 -7.57 -13.27 3.68
N LEU A 125 -6.41 -12.60 3.54
CA LEU A 125 -5.88 -11.72 4.58
C LEU A 125 -6.56 -10.35 4.63
N LEU A 126 -6.84 -9.74 3.48
CA LEU A 126 -7.35 -8.37 3.43
C LEU A 126 -8.60 -8.14 4.29
N PRO A 127 -9.65 -8.97 4.23
CA PRO A 127 -10.84 -8.78 5.06
C PRO A 127 -10.54 -8.84 6.56
N PHE A 128 -9.59 -9.68 6.96
CA PHE A 128 -9.16 -9.78 8.35
C PHE A 128 -8.36 -8.55 8.78
N LEU A 129 -7.35 -8.14 7.97
CA LEU A 129 -6.47 -7.01 8.28
C LEU A 129 -7.22 -5.68 8.35
N THR A 130 -8.30 -5.57 7.59
CA THR A 130 -9.14 -4.35 7.50
C THR A 130 -10.45 -4.47 8.24
N ALA A 131 -10.57 -5.46 9.14
CA ALA A 131 -11.76 -5.60 9.98
C ALA A 131 -11.99 -4.33 10.83
N PRO A 132 -13.23 -4.03 11.20
CA PRO A 132 -13.57 -2.82 11.98
C PRO A 132 -12.75 -2.65 13.26
N ASP A 133 -12.37 -3.73 13.93
CA ASP A 133 -11.57 -3.72 15.16
C ASP A 133 -10.16 -3.13 14.96
N PHE A 134 -9.66 -3.13 13.73
CA PHE A 134 -8.33 -2.62 13.36
C PHE A 134 -8.38 -1.37 12.51
N THR A 135 -9.57 -0.89 12.15
CA THR A 135 -9.75 0.17 11.17
C THR A 135 -10.39 1.40 11.78
N VAL A 136 -9.76 2.55 11.54
CA VAL A 136 -10.30 3.87 11.86
C VAL A 136 -10.75 4.54 10.56
N LYS A 137 -11.94 5.14 10.58
CA LYS A 137 -12.46 5.95 9.50
C LYS A 137 -12.25 7.43 9.82
N TRP A 138 -11.56 8.13 8.92
CA TRP A 138 -11.37 9.57 9.00
C TRP A 138 -12.30 10.30 8.03
N THR A 139 -13.20 11.12 8.56
CA THR A 139 -14.05 12.00 7.77
C THR A 139 -13.35 13.35 7.62
N TRP A 140 -13.04 13.70 6.38
CA TRP A 140 -12.24 14.88 6.08
C TRP A 140 -13.03 16.19 6.24
N GLN A 141 -12.37 17.19 6.79
CA GLN A 141 -12.77 18.59 6.75
C GLN A 141 -11.68 19.39 6.02
N GLU A 142 -12.08 20.51 5.39
CA GLU A 142 -11.13 21.41 4.76
C GLU A 142 -10.11 21.91 5.80
N GLY A 143 -8.83 21.89 5.45
CA GLY A 143 -7.73 22.24 6.33
C GLY A 143 -7.17 21.07 7.17
N ASP A 144 -7.82 19.91 7.22
CA ASP A 144 -7.29 18.75 7.94
C ASP A 144 -5.93 18.32 7.41
N ILE A 145 -5.03 17.96 8.34
CA ILE A 145 -3.74 17.34 8.09
C ILE A 145 -3.70 16.01 8.85
N VAL A 146 -3.51 14.91 8.14
CA VAL A 146 -3.37 13.57 8.71
C VAL A 146 -2.01 13.01 8.33
N VAL A 147 -1.30 12.48 9.32
CA VAL A 147 0.00 11.84 9.14
C VAL A 147 -0.12 10.38 9.60
N TRP A 148 0.36 9.46 8.77
CA TRP A 148 0.38 8.04 9.10
C TRP A 148 1.68 7.38 8.66
N ASP A 149 2.02 6.25 9.27
CA ASP A 149 3.20 5.47 8.94
C ASP A 149 2.82 4.32 8.00
N ASN A 150 3.23 4.40 6.73
CA ASN A 150 2.98 3.37 5.73
C ASN A 150 3.63 2.01 6.05
N ARG A 151 4.56 1.96 6.99
CA ARG A 151 5.25 0.71 7.38
C ARG A 151 4.37 -0.21 8.22
N CYS A 152 3.33 0.33 8.82
CA CYS A 152 2.44 -0.41 9.70
C CYS A 152 0.96 -0.05 9.55
N THR A 153 0.61 0.71 8.51
CA THR A 153 -0.76 1.15 8.25
C THR A 153 -1.13 0.93 6.79
N MET A 154 -2.25 0.29 6.54
CA MET A 154 -2.91 0.29 5.23
C MET A 154 -3.94 1.41 5.19
N HIS A 155 -4.19 1.96 4.00
CA HIS A 155 -5.22 2.97 3.85
C HIS A 155 -5.94 2.86 2.50
N ALA A 156 -7.20 3.27 2.50
CA ALA A 156 -8.03 3.34 1.30
C ALA A 156 -9.05 4.47 1.41
N ALA A 157 -9.34 5.12 0.30
CA ALA A 157 -10.45 6.08 0.24
C ALA A 157 -11.77 5.32 0.04
N THR A 158 -12.84 5.83 0.66
CA THR A 158 -14.20 5.38 0.36
C THR A 158 -14.73 6.10 -0.88
N GLY A 159 -15.74 5.51 -1.52
CA GLY A 159 -16.44 6.14 -2.64
C GLY A 159 -17.19 7.42 -2.21
N PHE A 160 -17.44 8.31 -3.16
CA PHE A 160 -18.28 9.49 -3.01
C PHE A 160 -18.94 9.81 -4.37
N ASP A 161 -19.89 10.74 -4.38
CA ASP A 161 -20.52 11.21 -5.62
C ASP A 161 -19.58 12.18 -6.37
N ASP A 162 -18.72 11.62 -7.22
CA ASP A 162 -17.71 12.34 -8.00
C ASP A 162 -18.29 13.11 -9.21
N LYS A 163 -19.57 12.91 -9.51
CA LYS A 163 -20.27 13.70 -10.54
C LYS A 163 -20.70 15.07 -10.06
N ASN A 164 -21.04 15.17 -8.78
CA ASN A 164 -21.59 16.39 -8.19
C ASN A 164 -20.62 17.09 -7.23
N TYR A 165 -19.62 16.40 -6.71
CA TYR A 165 -18.71 16.93 -5.70
C TYR A 165 -17.26 16.70 -6.06
N ILE A 166 -16.39 17.56 -5.54
CA ILE A 166 -14.94 17.49 -5.70
C ILE A 166 -14.34 16.98 -4.38
N ARG A 167 -13.37 16.07 -4.51
CA ARG A 167 -12.48 15.67 -3.43
C ARG A 167 -11.05 15.98 -3.83
N GLU A 168 -10.43 16.95 -3.18
CA GLU A 168 -9.06 17.35 -3.45
C GLU A 168 -8.18 17.14 -2.21
N MET A 169 -7.20 16.24 -2.31
CA MET A 169 -6.25 15.91 -1.26
C MET A 169 -4.83 16.12 -1.76
N TRP A 170 -4.03 16.84 -1.01
CA TRP A 170 -2.60 16.90 -1.25
C TRP A 170 -1.89 15.87 -0.38
N ARG A 171 -0.99 15.12 -0.99
CA ARG A 171 -0.22 14.07 -0.30
C ARG A 171 1.27 14.27 -0.52
N LEU A 172 2.03 14.16 0.56
CA LEU A 172 3.48 14.07 0.55
C LEU A 172 3.90 12.74 1.16
N THR A 173 4.90 12.09 0.56
CA THR A 173 5.53 10.91 1.14
C THR A 173 6.90 11.32 1.67
N LEU A 174 7.11 11.16 2.97
CA LEU A 174 8.39 11.41 3.61
C LEU A 174 9.22 10.13 3.55
N LEU A 175 10.45 10.23 3.06
CA LEU A 175 11.41 9.14 3.15
C LEU A 175 11.96 9.09 4.58
N PRO A 176 12.10 7.88 5.17
CA PRO A 176 12.75 7.77 6.46
C PRO A 176 14.19 8.26 6.34
N VAL A 177 14.56 9.20 7.19
CA VAL A 177 15.96 9.64 7.29
C VAL A 177 16.72 8.54 8.04
N SER A 178 17.72 7.93 7.39
CA SER A 178 18.72 7.16 8.13
C SER A 178 19.49 8.17 9.00
N TYR A 179 19.45 8.00 10.32
CA TYR A 179 20.14 8.86 11.27
C TYR A 179 21.65 8.77 11.09
N THR A 180 22.19 9.56 10.19
CA THR A 180 23.58 9.98 10.20
C THR A 180 23.59 11.50 10.15
N HIS A 181 23.63 12.13 11.33
CA HIS A 181 23.79 13.57 11.56
C HIS A 181 22.67 14.48 10.95
N LEU A 182 21.60 14.68 11.74
CA LEU A 182 20.79 15.87 11.65
C LEU A 182 21.57 17.03 12.31
N THR A 183 22.41 17.71 11.54
CA THR A 183 22.68 19.11 11.83
C THR A 183 21.47 19.90 11.38
N LEU A 184 20.67 20.38 12.33
CA LEU A 184 19.64 21.36 12.04
C LEU A 184 20.32 22.54 11.30
N PRO A 185 19.76 23.01 10.16
CA PRO A 185 20.27 24.23 9.56
C PRO A 185 20.11 25.34 10.60
N THR A 186 21.22 25.89 11.06
CA THR A 186 21.21 27.11 11.87
C THR A 186 20.61 28.20 10.99
N SER A 187 19.48 28.75 11.43
CA SER A 187 18.85 29.90 10.77
C SER A 187 19.90 30.99 10.59
N PRO A 188 20.02 31.62 9.42
CA PRO A 188 20.88 32.79 9.28
C PRO A 188 20.34 33.86 10.23
N LYS A 189 21.22 34.36 11.09
CA LYS A 189 20.95 35.55 11.88
C LYS A 189 20.86 36.72 10.88
N VAL A 190 19.72 37.35 10.83
CA VAL A 190 19.56 38.67 10.25
C VAL A 190 20.14 39.70 11.20
#